data_29e2fabd0a0729f10782344b7149e16a
#
_entry.id   29e2fabd0a0729f10782344b7149e16a
#
_cell.length_a   1.000
_cell.length_b   1.000
_cell.length_c   1.000
_cell.angle_alpha   90.00
_cell.angle_beta   90.00
_cell.angle_gamma   90.00
#
_symmetry.space_group_name_H-M   'P 1'
#
loop_
_entity.id
_entity.type
_entity.pdbx_description
1 polymer ?
#
loop_
_entity_poly.entity_id
_entity_poly.type
_entity_poly.pdbx_seq_one_letter_code
_entity_poly.pdbx_strand_id
1 'polypeptide(L)'
;MLSMKTIHGGREMDEKRRHRLGIALAVAALTLYAWPGTRVTVEVSSAQADVGEVRTLIPGGQAVGVALRTQGVLVVSRASRQEIRTPLRVGDVILSVQGERVDSAQELARRVSALGRDSVELSVLRGGKEITLQAAAPVSETDGRRRLGVWVRDSTAGVGTLSYIDPQTQAYGALGHAIVDGDTGEMLSVLDGAIMQARVVGVTKGESGRAGELKGSFLKENQQIGTLSHNCAYGIYGTIDVQPQTLLYPQGLPVGGRAYAHPGKATILSTVDEEGPREYSVEILRCFAQDKPSQKGMIQRVTDQRLLQKTGGIVQGMSGSPIIQDGRIIGAVTHVYLSDSTQGYGMYIEWMLEQSDGMASRQTAA
;
A
#
# COMPACT_ATOMS: atom_id res chain seq x y z
N MET A 1 -40.65 -14.54 -52.79
CA MET A 1 -39.21 -14.16 -52.74
C MET A 1 -38.75 -14.42 -51.34
N LEU A 2 -38.18 -15.61 -51.08
CA LEU A 2 -37.74 -16.07 -49.75
C LEU A 2 -36.31 -15.57 -49.48
N SER A 3 -36.11 -14.92 -48.35
CA SER A 3 -34.77 -14.57 -47.86
C SER A 3 -34.36 -15.53 -46.75
N MET A 4 -33.31 -16.29 -47.01
CA MET A 4 -32.65 -17.17 -46.02
C MET A 4 -31.89 -16.36 -45.00
N LYS A 5 -32.18 -16.54 -43.70
CA LYS A 5 -31.36 -16.12 -42.57
C LYS A 5 -30.41 -17.26 -42.20
N THR A 6 -29.13 -17.03 -42.41
CA THR A 6 -28.05 -17.90 -41.92
C THR A 6 -27.81 -17.64 -40.44
N ILE A 7 -28.01 -18.68 -39.64
CA ILE A 7 -27.69 -18.66 -38.20
C ILE A 7 -26.25 -19.16 -38.04
N HIS A 8 -25.31 -18.25 -37.68
CA HIS A 8 -23.98 -18.62 -37.19
C HIS A 8 -24.01 -18.68 -35.67
N GLY A 9 -24.15 -19.88 -35.14
CA GLY A 9 -23.96 -20.18 -33.74
C GLY A 9 -22.62 -20.88 -33.51
N GLY A 10 -21.54 -20.14 -33.45
CA GLY A 10 -20.24 -20.65 -33.01
C GLY A 10 -20.14 -20.54 -31.51
N ARG A 11 -20.32 -21.65 -30.76
CA ARG A 11 -19.95 -21.73 -29.33
C ARG A 11 -18.43 -21.86 -29.25
N GLU A 12 -17.79 -20.82 -28.76
CA GLU A 12 -16.41 -20.93 -28.25
C GLU A 12 -16.41 -21.90 -27.05
N MET A 13 -15.71 -23.02 -27.23
CA MET A 13 -15.43 -23.95 -26.12
C MET A 13 -14.31 -23.37 -25.24
N ASP A 14 -14.57 -23.27 -23.95
CA ASP A 14 -13.65 -22.85 -22.92
C ASP A 14 -12.30 -23.60 -23.01
N GLU A 15 -11.21 -22.86 -23.01
CA GLU A 15 -9.82 -23.34 -23.17
C GLU A 15 -9.44 -24.42 -22.15
N LYS A 16 -10.01 -24.38 -20.95
CA LYS A 16 -9.85 -25.43 -19.91
C LYS A 16 -10.50 -26.77 -20.31
N ARG A 17 -11.55 -26.76 -21.11
CA ARG A 17 -12.18 -27.98 -21.62
C ARG A 17 -11.36 -28.60 -22.77
N ARG A 18 -10.69 -27.77 -23.56
CA ARG A 18 -9.79 -28.25 -24.64
C ARG A 18 -8.56 -28.97 -24.07
N HIS A 19 -7.96 -28.47 -22.96
CA HIS A 19 -6.84 -29.14 -22.31
C HIS A 19 -7.24 -30.49 -21.69
N ARG A 20 -8.41 -30.59 -21.07
CA ARG A 20 -8.89 -31.88 -20.50
C ARG A 20 -9.27 -32.90 -21.57
N LEU A 21 -9.82 -32.48 -22.71
CA LEU A 21 -10.07 -33.37 -23.83
C LEU A 21 -8.77 -33.81 -24.54
N GLY A 22 -7.78 -32.94 -24.64
CA GLY A 22 -6.48 -33.27 -25.25
C GLY A 22 -5.73 -34.36 -24.45
N ILE A 23 -5.77 -34.31 -23.13
CA ILE A 23 -5.13 -35.33 -22.25
C ILE A 23 -5.89 -36.67 -22.32
N ALA A 24 -7.22 -36.66 -22.36
CA ALA A 24 -8.03 -37.87 -22.45
C ALA A 24 -7.87 -38.57 -23.83
N LEU A 25 -7.70 -37.82 -24.91
CA LEU A 25 -7.48 -38.38 -26.26
C LEU A 25 -6.06 -38.97 -26.43
N ALA A 26 -5.04 -38.38 -25.76
CA ALA A 26 -3.66 -38.91 -25.79
C ALA A 26 -3.56 -40.26 -25.06
N VAL A 27 -4.33 -40.47 -24.00
CA VAL A 27 -4.36 -41.75 -23.26
C VAL A 27 -5.16 -42.80 -24.01
N ALA A 28 -6.20 -42.45 -24.76
CA ALA A 28 -7.02 -43.41 -25.54
C ALA A 28 -6.34 -43.88 -26.83
N ALA A 29 -5.41 -43.08 -27.43
CA ALA A 29 -4.69 -43.46 -28.63
C ALA A 29 -3.58 -44.51 -28.41
N LEU A 30 -3.11 -44.68 -27.16
CA LEU A 30 -2.03 -45.62 -26.79
C LEU A 30 -2.52 -47.05 -26.53
N THR A 31 -3.81 -47.31 -26.51
CA THR A 31 -4.36 -48.62 -26.17
C THR A 31 -4.73 -49.48 -27.38
N LEU A 32 -4.55 -49.02 -28.64
CA LEU A 32 -5.04 -49.70 -29.85
C LEU A 32 -3.99 -50.42 -30.73
N TYR A 33 -2.70 -50.45 -30.34
CA TYR A 33 -1.68 -51.19 -31.08
C TYR A 33 -0.76 -51.97 -30.16
N ALA A 34 -1.25 -53.09 -29.62
CA ALA A 34 -0.38 -54.09 -29.00
C ALA A 34 -0.53 -55.43 -29.71
N TRP A 35 0.43 -55.77 -30.56
CA TRP A 35 0.63 -57.12 -31.09
C TRP A 35 1.12 -58.03 -29.96
N PRO A 36 0.63 -59.30 -29.84
CA PRO A 36 1.05 -60.18 -28.79
C PRO A 36 2.53 -60.59 -28.94
N GLY A 37 3.38 -60.08 -28.09
CA GLY A 37 4.81 -60.42 -28.06
C GLY A 37 5.80 -59.30 -27.71
N THR A 38 5.38 -58.04 -27.73
CA THR A 38 6.27 -56.90 -27.39
C THR A 38 5.89 -56.31 -26.02
N ARG A 39 6.73 -56.48 -25.02
CA ARG A 39 6.64 -55.69 -23.77
C ARG A 39 7.09 -54.28 -24.06
N VAL A 40 6.15 -53.40 -24.22
CA VAL A 40 6.43 -51.96 -24.22
C VAL A 40 6.46 -51.51 -22.77
N THR A 41 7.64 -51.28 -22.23
CA THR A 41 7.83 -50.58 -20.96
C THR A 41 7.62 -49.10 -21.26
N VAL A 42 6.44 -48.58 -20.91
CA VAL A 42 6.21 -47.12 -20.93
C VAL A 42 6.87 -46.61 -19.65
N GLU A 43 8.05 -46.02 -19.80
CA GLU A 43 8.57 -45.11 -18.77
C GLU A 43 7.65 -43.92 -18.71
N VAL A 44 6.75 -43.88 -17.74
CA VAL A 44 6.04 -42.67 -17.37
C VAL A 44 7.07 -41.78 -16.71
N SER A 45 7.77 -40.98 -17.53
CA SER A 45 8.49 -39.83 -17.04
C SER A 45 7.43 -38.95 -16.36
N SER A 46 7.36 -39.02 -15.04
CA SER A 46 6.71 -37.98 -14.27
C SER A 46 7.49 -36.69 -14.52
N ALA A 47 7.06 -35.92 -15.52
CA ALA A 47 7.40 -34.52 -15.56
C ALA A 47 6.85 -33.93 -14.26
N GLN A 48 7.65 -33.94 -13.22
CA GLN A 48 7.47 -33.06 -12.09
C GLN A 48 7.49 -31.67 -12.72
N ALA A 49 6.29 -31.11 -12.93
CA ALA A 49 6.20 -29.70 -13.16
C ALA A 49 6.94 -29.09 -11.97
N ASP A 50 8.02 -28.39 -12.25
CA ASP A 50 8.71 -27.56 -11.26
C ASP A 50 7.64 -26.57 -10.77
N VAL A 51 6.94 -26.95 -9.71
CA VAL A 51 6.03 -26.08 -8.99
C VAL A 51 6.96 -25.14 -8.27
N GLY A 52 7.36 -24.06 -8.96
CA GLY A 52 8.16 -23.01 -8.38
C GLY A 52 7.64 -22.73 -6.98
N GLU A 53 8.54 -22.66 -6.02
CA GLU A 53 8.22 -22.53 -4.59
C GLU A 53 7.20 -21.41 -4.40
N VAL A 54 5.98 -21.78 -3.96
CA VAL A 54 4.88 -20.83 -3.82
C VAL A 54 5.26 -19.86 -2.72
N ARG A 55 5.52 -18.59 -3.07
CA ARG A 55 5.88 -17.55 -2.11
C ARG A 55 4.87 -17.53 -0.98
N THR A 56 5.36 -17.57 0.24
CA THR A 56 4.57 -17.52 1.47
C THR A 56 4.87 -16.23 2.21
N LEU A 57 3.82 -15.57 2.69
CA LEU A 57 3.89 -14.33 3.46
C LEU A 57 3.14 -14.51 4.78
N ILE A 58 3.59 -13.84 5.82
CA ILE A 58 2.86 -13.76 7.08
C ILE A 58 1.89 -12.58 6.96
N PRO A 59 0.56 -12.83 6.94
CA PRO A 59 -0.40 -11.74 6.89
C PRO A 59 -0.38 -10.94 8.19
N GLY A 60 -0.46 -9.62 8.06
CA GLY A 60 -0.44 -8.68 9.18
C GLY A 60 -1.79 -8.53 9.86
N GLY A 61 -2.40 -7.37 9.75
CA GLY A 61 -3.65 -6.99 10.42
C GLY A 61 -3.43 -6.18 11.69
N GLN A 62 -2.17 -6.09 12.19
CA GLN A 62 -1.82 -5.27 13.34
C GLN A 62 -1.92 -3.79 12.99
N ALA A 63 -2.46 -3.00 13.95
CA ALA A 63 -2.30 -1.56 13.90
C ALA A 63 -0.83 -1.19 14.14
N VAL A 64 -0.29 -0.38 13.25
CA VAL A 64 1.08 0.14 13.34
C VAL A 64 1.07 1.65 13.35
N GLY A 65 1.92 2.23 14.20
CA GLY A 65 2.27 3.64 14.16
C GLY A 65 3.32 3.86 13.08
N VAL A 66 3.13 4.89 12.30
CA VAL A 66 4.06 5.30 11.25
C VAL A 66 4.54 6.69 11.56
N ALA A 67 5.84 6.88 11.68
CA ALA A 67 6.48 8.19 11.74
C ALA A 67 7.42 8.32 10.54
N LEU A 68 7.30 9.43 9.82
CA LEU A 68 8.06 9.70 8.60
C LEU A 68 8.65 11.10 8.67
N ARG A 69 9.95 11.25 8.37
CA ARG A 69 10.58 12.53 8.05
C ARG A 69 10.76 12.65 6.55
N THR A 70 10.46 13.85 6.03
CA THR A 70 10.51 14.10 4.59
C THR A 70 11.91 14.47 4.14
N GLN A 71 12.23 14.11 2.90
CA GLN A 71 13.38 14.66 2.22
C GLN A 71 13.07 16.10 1.81
N GLY A 72 13.70 17.08 2.48
CA GLY A 72 13.36 18.48 2.33
C GLY A 72 12.14 18.91 3.16
N VAL A 73 11.74 20.15 3.03
CA VAL A 73 10.75 20.82 3.88
C VAL A 73 9.54 21.25 3.04
N LEU A 74 8.38 20.63 3.25
CA LEU A 74 7.15 20.88 2.49
C LEU A 74 6.49 22.19 2.88
N VAL A 75 6.13 23.02 1.93
CA VAL A 75 5.32 24.22 2.11
C VAL A 75 3.84 23.83 2.17
N VAL A 76 3.20 23.99 3.33
CA VAL A 76 1.81 23.59 3.57
C VAL A 76 0.83 24.74 3.48
N SER A 77 1.26 25.97 3.81
CA SER A 77 0.42 27.17 3.61
C SER A 77 1.27 28.44 3.55
N ARG A 78 0.65 29.52 3.10
CA ARG A 78 1.24 30.86 3.18
C ARG A 78 0.85 31.53 4.50
N ALA A 79 1.77 32.29 5.09
CA ALA A 79 1.43 33.13 6.24
C ALA A 79 0.38 34.18 5.81
N SER A 80 -0.69 34.31 6.58
CA SER A 80 -1.85 35.15 6.25
C SER A 80 -1.59 36.66 6.26
N ARG A 81 -0.42 37.12 6.71
CA ARG A 81 -0.03 38.53 6.65
C ARG A 81 0.59 38.82 5.29
N GLN A 82 -0.04 39.69 4.55
CA GLN A 82 0.31 40.17 3.19
C GLN A 82 1.70 40.80 3.05
N GLU A 83 2.51 40.82 4.09
CA GLU A 83 3.77 41.58 4.16
C GLU A 83 4.94 40.95 3.41
N ILE A 84 4.91 39.61 3.20
CA ILE A 84 6.01 38.92 2.53
C ILE A 84 5.52 38.36 1.20
N ARG A 85 5.94 38.99 0.10
CA ARG A 85 5.75 38.43 -1.26
C ARG A 85 6.74 37.31 -1.47
N THR A 86 6.27 36.06 -1.38
CA THR A 86 7.10 34.90 -1.61
C THR A 86 6.77 34.22 -2.95
N PRO A 87 7.76 33.76 -3.73
CA PRO A 87 7.56 32.96 -4.92
C PRO A 87 7.21 31.50 -4.60
N LEU A 88 7.33 31.09 -3.32
CA LEU A 88 6.97 29.77 -2.84
C LEU A 88 5.47 29.51 -2.98
N ARG A 89 5.11 28.28 -3.31
CA ARG A 89 3.73 27.80 -3.45
C ARG A 89 3.46 26.67 -2.47
N VAL A 90 2.22 26.49 -2.10
CA VAL A 90 1.77 25.29 -1.39
C VAL A 90 2.07 24.07 -2.27
N GLY A 91 2.64 23.01 -1.67
CA GLY A 91 3.14 21.82 -2.36
C GLY A 91 4.61 21.91 -2.82
N ASP A 92 5.29 23.06 -2.70
CA ASP A 92 6.74 23.13 -2.91
C ASP A 92 7.49 22.38 -1.80
N VAL A 93 8.53 21.63 -2.15
CA VAL A 93 9.46 21.03 -1.18
C VAL A 93 10.78 21.78 -1.25
N ILE A 94 11.16 22.49 -0.19
CA ILE A 94 12.43 23.22 -0.09
C ILE A 94 13.53 22.22 0.17
N LEU A 95 14.48 22.08 -0.77
CA LEU A 95 15.59 21.12 -0.70
C LEU A 95 16.87 21.74 -0.16
N SER A 96 17.14 23.01 -0.48
CA SER A 96 18.34 23.69 -0.01
C SER A 96 18.14 25.19 0.16
N VAL A 97 19.00 25.79 1.00
CA VAL A 97 19.14 27.22 1.24
C VAL A 97 20.57 27.60 0.90
N GLN A 98 20.78 28.50 -0.07
CA GLN A 98 22.11 28.93 -0.54
C GLN A 98 23.02 27.74 -0.95
N GLY A 99 22.42 26.73 -1.60
CA GLY A 99 23.11 25.51 -2.02
C GLY A 99 23.32 24.46 -0.91
N GLU A 100 23.05 24.81 0.35
CA GLU A 100 23.17 23.85 1.46
C GLU A 100 21.84 23.16 1.74
N ARG A 101 21.83 21.84 1.76
CA ARG A 101 20.66 20.99 1.96
C ARG A 101 19.97 21.25 3.29
N VAL A 102 18.64 21.16 3.31
CA VAL A 102 17.80 21.27 4.51
C VAL A 102 16.79 20.13 4.53
N ASP A 103 16.70 19.41 5.65
CA ASP A 103 15.79 18.28 5.85
C ASP A 103 14.91 18.48 7.10
N SER A 104 14.94 19.67 7.72
CA SER A 104 14.04 20.00 8.82
C SER A 104 13.62 21.47 8.81
N ALA A 105 12.42 21.72 9.32
CA ALA A 105 11.88 23.08 9.49
C ALA A 105 12.76 23.91 10.42
N GLN A 106 13.35 23.30 11.45
CA GLN A 106 14.26 23.97 12.37
C GLN A 106 15.56 24.38 11.67
N GLU A 107 16.14 23.51 10.86
CA GLU A 107 17.34 23.84 10.09
C GLU A 107 17.07 24.91 9.05
N LEU A 108 15.95 24.82 8.30
CA LEU A 108 15.50 25.84 7.40
C LEU A 108 15.41 27.21 8.10
N ALA A 109 14.71 27.27 9.23
CA ALA A 109 14.57 28.49 10.01
C ALA A 109 15.90 29.03 10.49
N ARG A 110 16.81 28.18 10.99
CA ARG A 110 18.15 28.56 11.44
C ARG A 110 18.98 29.17 10.31
N ARG A 111 19.01 28.52 9.12
CA ARG A 111 19.78 28.98 7.96
C ARG A 111 19.24 30.30 7.41
N VAL A 112 17.91 30.42 7.29
CA VAL A 112 17.27 31.65 6.83
C VAL A 112 17.53 32.81 7.81
N SER A 113 17.48 32.57 9.13
CA SER A 113 17.74 33.59 10.16
C SER A 113 19.19 34.02 10.19
N ALA A 114 20.14 33.18 9.82
CA ALA A 114 21.58 33.49 9.82
C ALA A 114 22.00 34.32 8.59
N LEU A 115 21.12 34.55 7.61
CA LEU A 115 21.43 35.34 6.43
C LEU A 115 21.62 36.82 6.79
N GLY A 116 22.67 37.43 6.27
CA GLY A 116 22.94 38.88 6.40
C GLY A 116 22.18 39.77 5.43
N ARG A 117 21.21 39.21 4.66
CA ARG A 117 20.51 39.90 3.56
C ARG A 117 19.04 39.49 3.48
N ASP A 118 18.19 40.36 2.88
CA ASP A 118 16.74 40.12 2.78
C ASP A 118 16.32 39.24 1.60
N SER A 119 17.27 38.65 0.88
CA SER A 119 17.02 37.74 -0.24
C SER A 119 17.78 36.44 -0.03
N VAL A 120 17.13 35.33 -0.37
CA VAL A 120 17.66 33.98 -0.22
C VAL A 120 17.41 33.19 -1.50
N GLU A 121 18.44 32.43 -1.89
CA GLU A 121 18.32 31.44 -2.94
C GLU A 121 17.87 30.12 -2.34
N LEU A 122 16.85 29.50 -2.93
CA LEU A 122 16.26 28.24 -2.54
C LEU A 122 16.25 27.29 -3.73
N SER A 123 16.72 26.03 -3.55
CA SER A 123 16.38 24.93 -4.44
C SER A 123 15.07 24.32 -3.95
N VAL A 124 14.12 24.14 -4.86
CA VAL A 124 12.75 23.73 -4.56
C VAL A 124 12.31 22.68 -5.56
N LEU A 125 11.74 21.58 -5.07
CA LEU A 125 11.04 20.62 -5.91
C LEU A 125 9.57 21.08 -6.08
N ARG A 126 9.16 21.35 -7.32
CA ARG A 126 7.81 21.79 -7.69
C ARG A 126 7.27 20.92 -8.81
N GLY A 127 6.18 20.17 -8.55
CA GLY A 127 5.58 19.27 -9.53
C GLY A 127 6.58 18.25 -10.10
N GLY A 128 7.46 17.71 -9.26
CA GLY A 128 8.49 16.72 -9.63
C GLY A 128 9.72 17.29 -10.34
N LYS A 129 9.83 18.65 -10.48
CA LYS A 129 10.99 19.32 -11.10
C LYS A 129 11.71 20.18 -10.07
N GLU A 130 13.03 20.04 -10.00
CA GLU A 130 13.86 20.92 -9.19
C GLU A 130 14.05 22.27 -9.91
N ILE A 131 13.79 23.36 -9.18
CA ILE A 131 13.91 24.73 -9.66
C ILE A 131 14.61 25.60 -8.62
N THR A 132 15.35 26.61 -9.07
CA THR A 132 15.95 27.61 -8.19
C THR A 132 15.07 28.85 -8.12
N LEU A 133 14.81 29.32 -6.89
CA LEU A 133 14.01 30.51 -6.62
C LEU A 133 14.79 31.52 -5.78
N GLN A 134 14.59 32.83 -6.09
CA GLN A 134 15.01 33.90 -5.19
C GLN A 134 13.79 34.35 -4.38
N ALA A 135 13.84 34.14 -3.06
CA ALA A 135 12.76 34.49 -2.15
C ALA A 135 13.17 35.64 -1.23
N ALA A 136 12.22 36.53 -0.90
CA ALA A 136 12.42 37.51 0.14
C ALA A 136 12.41 36.84 1.53
N ALA A 137 13.32 37.28 2.39
CA ALA A 137 13.42 36.83 3.78
C ALA A 137 13.60 38.05 4.71
N PRO A 138 12.59 38.95 4.81
CA PRO A 138 12.68 40.12 5.67
C PRO A 138 12.78 39.73 7.14
N VAL A 139 13.32 40.66 7.93
CA VAL A 139 13.36 40.53 9.38
C VAL A 139 11.97 40.78 9.94
N SER A 140 11.48 39.83 10.77
CA SER A 140 10.21 39.99 11.49
C SER A 140 10.37 41.01 12.62
N GLU A 141 9.47 42.00 12.68
CA GLU A 141 9.44 42.98 13.76
C GLU A 141 9.14 42.37 15.14
N THR A 142 8.51 41.18 15.16
CA THR A 142 8.06 40.54 16.40
C THR A 142 9.20 39.90 17.19
N ASP A 143 10.16 39.27 16.51
CA ASP A 143 11.22 38.47 17.13
C ASP A 143 12.61 38.67 16.52
N GLY A 144 12.74 39.60 15.57
CA GLY A 144 14.01 39.90 14.91
C GLY A 144 14.55 38.79 14.00
N ARG A 145 13.76 37.75 13.70
CA ARG A 145 14.18 36.64 12.86
C ARG A 145 13.71 36.82 11.42
N ARG A 146 14.52 36.36 10.46
CA ARG A 146 14.13 36.35 9.06
C ARG A 146 13.15 35.23 8.77
N ARG A 147 12.16 35.47 7.91
CA ARG A 147 11.08 34.54 7.58
C ARG A 147 10.77 34.52 6.09
N LEU A 148 10.41 33.34 5.56
CA LEU A 148 10.01 33.16 4.16
C LEU A 148 8.53 33.43 3.90
N GLY A 149 7.74 33.69 4.95
CA GLY A 149 6.30 33.94 4.83
C GLY A 149 5.46 32.71 4.50
N VAL A 150 5.93 31.53 4.87
CA VAL A 150 5.24 30.24 4.66
C VAL A 150 5.23 29.40 5.94
N TRP A 151 4.22 28.54 6.03
CA TRP A 151 4.19 27.45 6.99
C TRP A 151 4.73 26.20 6.32
N VAL A 152 5.49 25.42 7.06
CA VAL A 152 6.19 24.27 6.52
C VAL A 152 6.03 23.03 7.40
N ARG A 153 6.21 21.85 6.81
CA ARG A 153 6.19 20.55 7.47
C ARG A 153 7.37 19.72 6.99
N ASP A 154 8.02 19.02 7.91
CA ASP A 154 9.17 18.15 7.65
C ASP A 154 8.96 16.71 8.13
N SER A 155 7.83 16.46 8.79
CA SER A 155 7.51 15.15 9.36
C SER A 155 6.00 14.95 9.46
N THR A 156 5.58 13.69 9.48
CA THR A 156 4.20 13.30 9.75
C THR A 156 4.17 12.01 10.55
N ALA A 157 3.08 11.81 11.28
CA ALA A 157 2.82 10.56 11.98
C ALA A 157 1.34 10.18 11.85
N GLY A 158 1.08 8.88 11.84
CA GLY A 158 -0.27 8.35 11.69
C GLY A 158 -0.37 6.90 12.12
N VAL A 159 -1.57 6.33 12.03
CA VAL A 159 -1.85 4.93 12.28
C VAL A 159 -2.35 4.27 11.01
N GLY A 160 -1.90 3.04 10.78
CA GLY A 160 -2.36 2.22 9.66
C GLY A 160 -2.32 0.75 10.01
N THR A 161 -2.51 -0.10 9.02
CA THR A 161 -2.48 -1.55 9.19
C THR A 161 -1.34 -2.18 8.40
N LEU A 162 -0.61 -3.08 9.05
CA LEU A 162 0.39 -3.94 8.43
C LEU A 162 -0.30 -4.93 7.49
N SER A 163 0.15 -5.01 6.24
CA SER A 163 -0.45 -5.91 5.24
C SER A 163 0.19 -7.30 5.28
N TYR A 164 1.52 -7.34 5.23
CA TYR A 164 2.27 -8.59 5.27
C TYR A 164 3.70 -8.38 5.76
N ILE A 165 4.31 -9.49 6.17
CA ILE A 165 5.75 -9.63 6.40
C ILE A 165 6.25 -10.77 5.53
N ASP A 166 7.34 -10.57 4.82
CA ASP A 166 8.08 -11.63 4.15
C ASP A 166 9.02 -12.29 5.16
N PRO A 167 8.82 -13.57 5.51
CA PRO A 167 9.62 -14.22 6.54
C PRO A 167 11.07 -14.46 6.16
N GLN A 168 11.41 -14.41 4.85
CA GLN A 168 12.77 -14.64 4.37
C GLN A 168 13.62 -13.38 4.44
N THR A 169 13.01 -12.22 4.16
CA THR A 169 13.72 -10.94 4.05
C THR A 169 13.42 -9.97 5.18
N GLN A 170 12.42 -10.26 6.01
CA GLN A 170 11.84 -9.35 6.99
C GLN A 170 11.30 -8.04 6.37
N ALA A 171 11.18 -8.00 5.04
CA ALA A 171 10.51 -6.91 4.37
C ALA A 171 9.01 -6.92 4.68
N TYR A 172 8.43 -5.76 4.84
CA TYR A 172 6.99 -5.62 5.03
C TYR A 172 6.37 -4.69 3.99
N GLY A 173 5.05 -4.85 3.79
CA GLY A 173 4.20 -3.87 3.13
C GLY A 173 3.04 -3.48 4.05
N ALA A 174 2.63 -2.22 4.01
CA ALA A 174 1.51 -1.70 4.80
C ALA A 174 0.72 -0.63 4.05
N LEU A 175 -0.48 -0.30 4.52
CA LEU A 175 -1.40 0.74 4.08
C LEU A 175 -2.07 0.49 2.72
N GLY A 176 -1.38 -0.01 1.70
CA GLY A 176 -1.92 -0.15 0.34
C GLY A 176 -2.15 1.17 -0.41
N HIS A 177 -1.67 2.29 0.12
CA HIS A 177 -1.67 3.62 -0.50
C HIS A 177 -0.53 4.46 0.07
N ALA A 178 -0.22 5.58 -0.61
CA ALA A 178 0.81 6.49 -0.15
C ALA A 178 0.42 7.21 1.15
N ILE A 179 1.43 7.59 1.93
CA ILE A 179 1.30 8.67 2.90
C ILE A 179 1.39 9.99 2.14
N VAL A 180 0.35 10.78 2.28
CA VAL A 180 0.25 12.12 1.69
C VAL A 180 0.13 13.16 2.79
N ASP A 181 0.54 14.38 2.50
CA ASP A 181 0.27 15.52 3.38
C ASP A 181 -1.22 15.87 3.37
N GLY A 182 -1.82 15.99 4.54
CA GLY A 182 -3.27 16.20 4.67
C GLY A 182 -3.77 17.56 4.18
N ASP A 183 -2.90 18.57 4.10
CA ASP A 183 -3.28 19.92 3.68
C ASP A 183 -3.09 20.11 2.17
N THR A 184 -2.05 19.49 1.59
CA THR A 184 -1.67 19.69 0.19
C THR A 184 -2.05 18.52 -0.72
N GLY A 185 -2.23 17.31 -0.16
CA GLY A 185 -2.42 16.07 -0.90
C GLY A 185 -1.13 15.55 -1.57
N GLU A 186 0.00 16.22 -1.40
CA GLU A 186 1.28 15.81 -1.98
C GLU A 186 1.80 14.55 -1.30
N MET A 187 2.32 13.62 -2.11
CA MET A 187 2.97 12.41 -1.60
C MET A 187 4.31 12.78 -0.95
N LEU A 188 4.50 12.30 0.28
CA LEU A 188 5.69 12.61 1.06
C LEU A 188 6.87 11.71 0.65
N SER A 189 7.99 12.32 0.24
CA SER A 189 9.23 11.59 0.00
C SER A 189 9.91 11.25 1.32
N VAL A 190 10.40 10.02 1.44
CA VAL A 190 11.00 9.51 2.68
C VAL A 190 12.47 9.91 2.76
N LEU A 191 12.87 10.64 3.79
CA LEU A 191 14.26 10.78 4.22
C LEU A 191 14.62 9.59 5.12
N ASP A 192 13.84 9.41 6.16
CA ASP A 192 13.84 8.27 7.06
C ASP A 192 12.45 8.11 7.71
N GLY A 193 12.21 6.95 8.32
CA GLY A 193 10.99 6.71 9.04
C GLY A 193 11.06 5.47 9.92
N ALA A 194 10.10 5.38 10.82
CA ALA A 194 9.96 4.29 11.77
C ALA A 194 8.56 3.71 11.74
N ILE A 195 8.49 2.40 11.90
CA ILE A 195 7.27 1.67 12.26
C ILE A 195 7.32 1.39 13.75
N MET A 196 6.23 1.74 14.42
CA MET A 196 6.09 1.60 15.85
C MET A 196 4.90 0.71 16.19
N GLN A 197 4.95 0.06 17.34
CA GLN A 197 3.77 -0.61 17.86
C GLN A 197 2.69 0.42 18.20
N ALA A 198 1.45 0.19 17.72
CA ALA A 198 0.31 1.03 18.01
C ALA A 198 -0.83 0.22 18.64
N ARG A 199 -1.68 0.91 19.41
CA ARG A 199 -2.95 0.38 19.91
C ARG A 199 -4.10 1.21 19.40
N VAL A 200 -5.20 0.57 19.07
CA VAL A 200 -6.46 1.25 18.74
C VAL A 200 -7.17 1.54 20.06
N VAL A 201 -7.28 2.81 20.41
CA VAL A 201 -7.89 3.28 21.68
C VAL A 201 -9.34 3.77 21.48
N GLY A 202 -9.81 3.83 20.24
CA GLY A 202 -11.18 4.25 19.95
C GLY A 202 -11.50 4.18 18.46
N VAL A 203 -12.79 4.30 18.16
CA VAL A 203 -13.31 4.28 16.79
C VAL A 203 -14.33 5.39 16.61
N THR A 204 -14.17 6.17 15.55
CA THR A 204 -15.25 6.98 14.99
C THR A 204 -15.91 6.16 13.89
N LYS A 205 -17.22 5.87 14.05
CA LYS A 205 -17.93 5.03 13.05
C LYS A 205 -18.04 5.74 11.71
N GLY A 206 -17.95 4.95 10.64
CA GLY A 206 -18.28 5.39 9.30
C GLY A 206 -19.78 5.55 9.14
N GLU A 207 -20.17 6.62 8.43
CA GLU A 207 -21.55 6.93 8.05
C GLU A 207 -21.59 7.28 6.57
N SER A 208 -22.76 7.19 5.95
CA SER A 208 -22.89 7.60 4.54
C SER A 208 -22.45 9.06 4.36
N GLY A 209 -21.53 9.28 3.43
CA GLY A 209 -20.93 10.59 3.15
C GLY A 209 -19.75 10.98 4.06
N ARG A 210 -19.46 10.20 5.12
CA ARG A 210 -18.34 10.48 6.03
C ARG A 210 -17.60 9.20 6.41
N ALA A 211 -16.33 9.13 6.04
CA ALA A 211 -15.47 8.04 6.48
C ALA A 211 -15.31 8.07 8.01
N GLY A 212 -15.38 6.89 8.63
CA GLY A 212 -14.97 6.70 10.01
C GLY A 212 -13.46 6.60 10.16
N GLU A 213 -12.97 6.49 11.42
CA GLU A 213 -11.55 6.48 11.72
C GLU A 213 -11.24 5.62 12.94
N LEU A 214 -10.14 4.85 12.88
CA LEU A 214 -9.53 4.23 14.05
C LEU A 214 -8.64 5.24 14.75
N LYS A 215 -8.90 5.50 16.02
CA LYS A 215 -8.05 6.35 16.85
C LYS A 215 -6.96 5.50 17.46
N GLY A 216 -5.72 5.73 17.02
CA GLY A 216 -4.55 5.03 17.53
C GLY A 216 -3.77 5.84 18.55
N SER A 217 -3.09 5.14 19.46
CA SER A 217 -2.09 5.69 20.33
C SER A 217 -0.76 4.98 20.09
N PHE A 218 0.30 5.74 19.94
CA PHE A 218 1.66 5.18 19.90
C PHE A 218 2.09 4.79 21.30
N LEU A 219 2.59 3.60 21.45
CA LEU A 219 3.27 3.19 22.66
C LEU A 219 4.65 3.86 22.65
N LYS A 220 5.07 4.38 23.77
CA LYS A 220 6.27 5.20 24.04
C LYS A 220 7.44 5.04 23.06
N GLU A 221 8.21 6.10 22.85
CA GLU A 221 9.31 6.31 21.89
C GLU A 221 10.35 5.17 21.72
N ASN A 222 10.36 4.16 22.60
CA ASN A 222 11.29 3.03 22.58
C ASN A 222 10.71 1.74 21.95
N GLN A 223 9.58 1.78 21.26
CA GLN A 223 8.96 0.59 20.65
C GLN A 223 8.93 0.68 19.14
N GLN A 224 10.01 1.15 18.55
CA GLN A 224 10.24 0.97 17.15
C GLN A 224 10.37 -0.52 16.85
N ILE A 225 9.53 -1.02 15.95
CA ILE A 225 9.51 -2.42 15.52
C ILE A 225 10.00 -2.57 14.08
N GLY A 226 10.33 -1.47 13.41
CA GLY A 226 10.82 -1.52 12.04
C GLY A 226 11.20 -0.14 11.49
N THR A 227 11.74 -0.14 10.28
CA THR A 227 12.11 1.05 9.53
C THR A 227 11.09 1.31 8.43
N LEU A 228 10.93 2.56 8.01
CA LEU A 228 10.21 2.94 6.81
C LEU A 228 11.21 3.56 5.84
N SER A 229 11.42 2.93 4.70
CA SER A 229 12.40 3.36 3.70
C SER A 229 11.77 3.78 2.38
N HIS A 230 10.50 3.43 2.14
CA HIS A 230 9.83 3.76 0.88
C HIS A 230 8.36 4.07 1.08
N ASN A 231 7.89 5.15 0.43
CA ASN A 231 6.50 5.56 0.33
C ASN A 231 6.14 5.73 -1.13
N CYS A 232 5.15 5.00 -1.62
CA CYS A 232 4.70 5.10 -3.00
C CYS A 232 3.18 4.94 -3.10
N ALA A 233 2.63 5.10 -4.29
CA ALA A 233 1.19 5.00 -4.52
C ALA A 233 0.56 3.69 -4.02
N TYR A 234 1.34 2.63 -3.84
CA TYR A 234 0.83 1.30 -3.50
C TYR A 234 1.12 0.87 -2.06
N GLY A 235 1.63 1.76 -1.23
CA GLY A 235 1.88 1.50 0.18
C GLY A 235 3.18 2.07 0.70
N ILE A 236 3.50 1.65 1.92
CA ILE A 236 4.78 1.92 2.58
C ILE A 236 5.52 0.61 2.82
N TYR A 237 6.85 0.68 2.77
CA TYR A 237 7.73 -0.48 2.80
C TYR A 237 9.00 -0.20 3.60
N GLY A 238 9.59 -1.26 4.10
CA GLY A 238 10.83 -1.25 4.86
C GLY A 238 11.10 -2.62 5.45
N THR A 239 11.84 -2.67 6.54
CA THR A 239 12.10 -3.89 7.31
C THR A 239 11.44 -3.83 8.67
N ILE A 240 10.99 -4.98 9.18
CA ILE A 240 10.31 -5.08 10.47
C ILE A 240 10.88 -6.23 11.28
N ASP A 241 11.08 -6.00 12.57
CA ASP A 241 11.51 -7.01 13.54
C ASP A 241 10.34 -7.33 14.47
N VAL A 242 9.55 -8.32 14.07
CA VAL A 242 8.41 -8.82 14.84
C VAL A 242 8.53 -10.33 14.94
N GLN A 243 8.29 -10.85 16.14
CA GLN A 243 8.28 -12.29 16.37
C GLN A 243 7.06 -12.93 15.68
N PRO A 244 7.25 -13.77 14.64
CA PRO A 244 6.14 -14.37 13.87
C PRO A 244 5.13 -15.10 14.75
N GLN A 245 5.58 -15.71 15.85
CA GLN A 245 4.76 -16.49 16.79
C GLN A 245 3.66 -15.66 17.47
N THR A 246 3.79 -14.34 17.48
CA THR A 246 2.78 -13.42 18.02
C THR A 246 1.69 -13.06 17.02
N LEU A 247 1.81 -13.52 15.77
CA LEU A 247 0.90 -13.21 14.68
C LEU A 247 -0.16 -14.29 14.53
N LEU A 248 -1.32 -13.97 13.91
CA LEU A 248 -2.42 -14.92 13.74
C LEU A 248 -2.05 -16.13 12.85
N TYR A 249 -1.17 -15.91 11.89
CA TYR A 249 -0.71 -16.95 10.95
C TYR A 249 0.82 -17.03 10.96
N PRO A 250 1.43 -17.60 12.03
CA PRO A 250 2.89 -17.59 12.20
C PRO A 250 3.64 -18.40 11.14
N GLN A 251 2.98 -19.37 10.50
CA GLN A 251 3.53 -20.18 9.40
C GLN A 251 3.39 -19.47 8.04
N GLY A 252 2.68 -18.33 8.00
CA GLY A 252 2.36 -17.65 6.77
C GLY A 252 1.27 -18.31 5.93
N LEU A 253 0.86 -17.63 4.88
CA LEU A 253 -0.09 -18.10 3.87
C LEU A 253 0.50 -17.93 2.48
N PRO A 254 0.17 -18.84 1.54
CA PRO A 254 0.62 -18.70 0.16
C PRO A 254 0.03 -17.46 -0.50
N VAL A 255 0.81 -16.81 -1.36
CA VAL A 255 0.36 -15.71 -2.20
C VAL A 255 -0.62 -16.23 -3.24
N GLY A 256 -1.76 -15.55 -3.37
CA GLY A 256 -2.79 -15.84 -4.38
C GLY A 256 -2.88 -14.78 -5.46
N GLY A 257 -3.00 -13.51 -5.08
CA GLY A 257 -3.12 -12.39 -5.99
C GLY A 257 -4.28 -12.49 -6.97
N ARG A 258 -4.14 -11.87 -8.13
CA ARG A 258 -5.18 -11.81 -9.19
C ARG A 258 -5.60 -13.20 -9.70
N ALA A 259 -4.68 -14.14 -9.74
CA ALA A 259 -4.95 -15.47 -10.30
C ALA A 259 -5.96 -16.28 -9.48
N TYR A 260 -6.09 -15.96 -8.19
CA TYR A 260 -6.94 -16.67 -7.25
C TYR A 260 -8.10 -15.82 -6.72
N ALA A 261 -8.08 -14.52 -6.92
CA ALA A 261 -9.16 -13.64 -6.47
C ALA A 261 -10.42 -13.83 -7.32
N HIS A 262 -11.56 -14.03 -6.67
CA HIS A 262 -12.85 -14.20 -7.33
C HIS A 262 -14.00 -13.65 -6.46
N PRO A 263 -15.17 -13.34 -7.03
CA PRO A 263 -16.35 -12.99 -6.24
C PRO A 263 -16.73 -14.11 -5.28
N GLY A 264 -17.10 -13.77 -4.04
CA GLY A 264 -17.46 -14.73 -3.01
C GLY A 264 -16.91 -14.40 -1.64
N LYS A 265 -17.00 -15.35 -0.71
CA LYS A 265 -16.57 -15.18 0.68
C LYS A 265 -15.06 -15.00 0.77
N ALA A 266 -14.64 -14.10 1.64
CA ALA A 266 -13.26 -13.84 2.00
C ALA A 266 -13.18 -13.34 3.45
N THR A 267 -11.98 -13.12 3.96
CA THR A 267 -11.72 -12.59 5.30
C THR A 267 -10.73 -11.43 5.20
N ILE A 268 -10.86 -10.44 6.07
CA ILE A 268 -9.82 -9.44 6.30
C ILE A 268 -9.27 -9.56 7.71
N LEU A 269 -7.97 -9.31 7.89
CA LEU A 269 -7.38 -9.19 9.22
C LEU A 269 -7.25 -7.71 9.56
N SER A 270 -7.78 -7.29 10.69
CA SER A 270 -7.71 -5.91 11.13
C SER A 270 -7.74 -5.80 12.65
N THR A 271 -7.08 -4.77 13.17
CA THR A 271 -7.16 -4.36 14.57
C THR A 271 -8.11 -3.18 14.67
N VAL A 272 -9.22 -3.36 15.38
CA VAL A 272 -10.24 -2.29 15.57
C VAL A 272 -10.48 -1.95 17.04
N ASP A 273 -9.75 -2.58 17.93
CA ASP A 273 -9.77 -2.34 19.38
C ASP A 273 -8.46 -2.78 20.04
N GLU A 274 -8.41 -2.73 21.37
CA GLU A 274 -7.24 -3.07 22.18
C GLU A 274 -6.91 -4.58 22.20
N GLU A 275 -7.82 -5.44 21.73
CA GLU A 275 -7.63 -6.89 21.74
C GLU A 275 -6.74 -7.39 20.59
N GLY A 276 -6.32 -6.49 19.71
CA GLY A 276 -5.39 -6.80 18.61
C GLY A 276 -6.09 -7.25 17.32
N PRO A 277 -5.32 -7.85 16.39
CA PRO A 277 -5.83 -8.25 15.07
C PRO A 277 -6.79 -9.43 15.19
N ARG A 278 -7.88 -9.37 14.40
CA ARG A 278 -8.87 -10.44 14.27
C ARG A 278 -9.30 -10.60 12.82
N GLU A 279 -9.87 -11.77 12.56
CA GLU A 279 -10.54 -12.06 11.30
C GLU A 279 -11.96 -11.50 11.28
N TYR A 280 -12.27 -10.84 10.18
CA TYR A 280 -13.62 -10.34 9.89
C TYR A 280 -14.06 -10.81 8.51
N SER A 281 -15.28 -11.36 8.45
CA SER A 281 -15.85 -11.85 7.20
C SER A 281 -16.19 -10.70 6.26
N VAL A 282 -15.82 -10.86 5.00
CA VAL A 282 -16.17 -9.98 3.90
C VAL A 282 -16.67 -10.80 2.70
N GLU A 283 -17.31 -10.15 1.76
CA GLU A 283 -17.67 -10.71 0.47
C GLU A 283 -16.98 -9.88 -0.63
N ILE A 284 -16.21 -10.53 -1.48
CA ILE A 284 -15.70 -9.92 -2.70
C ILE A 284 -16.85 -9.84 -3.69
N LEU A 285 -17.27 -8.62 -4.01
CA LEU A 285 -18.38 -8.37 -4.93
C LEU A 285 -17.91 -8.40 -6.40
N ARG A 286 -16.69 -7.91 -6.63
CA ARG A 286 -16.13 -7.79 -7.98
C ARG A 286 -14.61 -7.79 -7.95
N CYS A 287 -14.03 -8.48 -8.93
CA CYS A 287 -12.61 -8.43 -9.28
C CYS A 287 -12.45 -7.74 -10.63
N PHE A 288 -11.53 -6.78 -10.75
CA PHE A 288 -11.24 -6.08 -11.98
C PHE A 288 -10.01 -6.69 -12.65
N ALA A 289 -10.09 -6.92 -13.96
CA ALA A 289 -8.89 -7.26 -14.72
C ALA A 289 -7.92 -6.06 -14.72
N GLN A 290 -6.66 -6.32 -14.44
CA GLN A 290 -5.63 -5.28 -14.34
C GLN A 290 -4.33 -5.78 -14.97
N ASP A 291 -3.82 -5.03 -15.95
CA ASP A 291 -2.51 -5.27 -16.56
C ASP A 291 -1.41 -4.37 -15.99
N LYS A 292 -1.80 -3.40 -15.14
CA LYS A 292 -0.92 -2.44 -14.49
C LYS A 292 -1.32 -2.28 -13.03
N PRO A 293 -0.38 -1.92 -12.14
CA PRO A 293 -0.66 -1.65 -10.75
C PRO A 293 -1.78 -0.64 -10.55
N SER A 294 -2.72 -0.96 -9.68
CA SER A 294 -3.83 -0.09 -9.30
C SER A 294 -4.31 -0.41 -7.88
N GLN A 295 -4.67 0.63 -7.14
CA GLN A 295 -5.19 0.53 -5.77
C GLN A 295 -6.63 -0.03 -5.71
N LYS A 296 -7.32 -0.14 -6.85
CA LYS A 296 -8.72 -0.56 -6.95
C LYS A 296 -8.85 -1.82 -7.80
N GLY A 297 -8.31 -2.93 -7.29
CA GLY A 297 -8.33 -4.25 -7.94
C GLY A 297 -9.60 -5.03 -7.68
N MET A 298 -10.26 -4.82 -6.54
CA MET A 298 -11.48 -5.49 -6.15
C MET A 298 -12.40 -4.58 -5.34
N ILE A 299 -13.69 -4.90 -5.33
CA ILE A 299 -14.69 -4.32 -4.43
C ILE A 299 -15.10 -5.39 -3.44
N GLN A 300 -15.10 -5.05 -2.16
CA GLN A 300 -15.50 -5.91 -1.08
C GLN A 300 -16.58 -5.26 -0.20
N ARG A 301 -17.41 -6.08 0.42
CA ARG A 301 -18.43 -5.68 1.40
C ARG A 301 -18.15 -6.40 2.72
N VAL A 302 -18.21 -5.66 3.81
CA VAL A 302 -18.16 -6.23 5.16
C VAL A 302 -19.46 -6.97 5.45
N THR A 303 -19.37 -8.23 5.86
CA THR A 303 -20.49 -9.07 6.24
C THR A 303 -20.46 -9.44 7.73
N ASP A 304 -19.33 -9.23 8.39
CA ASP A 304 -19.15 -9.50 9.81
C ASP A 304 -19.90 -8.50 10.68
N GLN A 305 -20.86 -9.01 11.45
CA GLN A 305 -21.70 -8.16 12.30
C GLN A 305 -20.92 -7.48 13.44
N ARG A 306 -19.85 -8.10 13.95
CA ARG A 306 -18.98 -7.52 15.00
C ARG A 306 -18.30 -6.26 14.47
N LEU A 307 -17.76 -6.34 13.24
CA LEU A 307 -17.11 -5.21 12.59
C LEU A 307 -18.11 -4.10 12.27
N LEU A 308 -19.27 -4.44 11.68
CA LEU A 308 -20.33 -3.47 11.36
C LEU A 308 -20.82 -2.74 12.61
N GLN A 309 -21.05 -3.45 13.72
CA GLN A 309 -21.46 -2.84 14.98
C GLN A 309 -20.40 -1.91 15.55
N LYS A 310 -19.11 -2.26 15.40
CA LYS A 310 -18.00 -1.50 15.99
C LYS A 310 -17.62 -0.28 15.16
N THR A 311 -17.46 -0.44 13.85
CA THR A 311 -16.90 0.58 12.95
C THR A 311 -17.91 1.14 11.96
N GLY A 312 -19.06 0.50 11.75
CA GLY A 312 -20.02 0.85 10.68
C GLY A 312 -19.56 0.40 9.29
N GLY A 313 -18.46 -0.36 9.19
CA GLY A 313 -17.89 -0.84 7.94
C GLY A 313 -16.36 -0.63 7.88
N ILE A 314 -15.85 -0.34 6.69
CA ILE A 314 -14.42 -0.01 6.48
C ILE A 314 -14.20 1.45 6.87
N VAL A 315 -13.19 1.70 7.71
CA VAL A 315 -12.86 3.03 8.23
C VAL A 315 -11.37 3.34 7.99
N GLN A 316 -11.00 4.62 8.09
CA GLN A 316 -9.60 5.04 8.02
C GLN A 316 -8.79 4.36 9.13
N GLY A 317 -7.58 3.93 8.80
CA GLY A 317 -6.73 3.09 9.65
C GLY A 317 -6.83 1.60 9.33
N MET A 318 -7.91 1.10 8.70
CA MET A 318 -8.02 -0.27 8.20
C MET A 318 -7.31 -0.48 6.85
N SER A 319 -6.86 0.58 6.21
CA SER A 319 -6.07 0.50 4.97
C SER A 319 -4.80 -0.31 5.22
N GLY A 320 -4.53 -1.30 4.37
CA GLY A 320 -3.48 -2.31 4.55
C GLY A 320 -3.97 -3.62 5.15
N SER A 321 -5.19 -3.71 5.69
CA SER A 321 -5.74 -4.99 6.18
C SER A 321 -5.64 -6.07 5.11
N PRO A 322 -4.88 -7.18 5.32
CA PRO A 322 -4.75 -8.23 4.32
C PRO A 322 -6.09 -8.90 4.04
N ILE A 323 -6.33 -9.21 2.78
CA ILE A 323 -7.51 -9.93 2.29
C ILE A 323 -7.11 -11.37 2.01
N ILE A 324 -7.80 -12.30 2.67
CA ILE A 324 -7.55 -13.73 2.57
C ILE A 324 -8.77 -14.39 1.94
N GLN A 325 -8.53 -15.20 0.90
CA GLN A 325 -9.55 -16.00 0.23
C GLN A 325 -8.97 -17.38 -0.07
N ASP A 326 -9.72 -18.43 0.26
CA ASP A 326 -9.35 -19.85 0.05
C ASP A 326 -7.94 -20.19 0.59
N GLY A 327 -7.62 -19.65 1.80
CA GLY A 327 -6.34 -19.87 2.46
C GLY A 327 -5.14 -19.16 1.81
N ARG A 328 -5.37 -18.16 0.95
CA ARG A 328 -4.33 -17.39 0.25
C ARG A 328 -4.48 -15.89 0.50
N ILE A 329 -3.36 -15.18 0.55
CA ILE A 329 -3.37 -13.72 0.56
C ILE A 329 -3.62 -13.25 -0.88
N ILE A 330 -4.77 -12.63 -1.13
CA ILE A 330 -5.12 -12.12 -2.46
C ILE A 330 -4.89 -10.63 -2.61
N GLY A 331 -4.82 -9.89 -1.50
CA GLY A 331 -4.67 -8.43 -1.56
C GLY A 331 -4.69 -7.76 -0.20
N ALA A 332 -4.89 -6.45 -0.22
CA ALA A 332 -5.05 -5.61 0.96
C ALA A 332 -6.15 -4.56 0.74
N VAL A 333 -6.87 -4.21 1.81
CA VAL A 333 -7.86 -3.13 1.82
C VAL A 333 -7.16 -1.80 1.54
N THR A 334 -7.74 -0.94 0.71
CA THR A 334 -7.14 0.37 0.37
C THR A 334 -8.02 1.55 0.73
N HIS A 335 -9.25 1.60 0.25
CA HIS A 335 -10.13 2.75 0.39
C HIS A 335 -11.55 2.33 0.78
N VAL A 336 -12.21 3.16 1.58
CA VAL A 336 -13.63 3.04 1.87
C VAL A 336 -14.48 3.68 0.75
N TYR A 337 -15.65 3.15 0.52
CA TYR A 337 -16.68 3.82 -0.27
C TYR A 337 -17.38 4.89 0.58
N LEU A 338 -17.26 6.15 0.20
CA LEU A 338 -17.85 7.25 0.98
C LEU A 338 -19.38 7.21 1.02
N SER A 339 -20.03 6.71 -0.05
CA SER A 339 -21.49 6.58 -0.12
C SER A 339 -22.02 5.38 0.67
N ASP A 340 -21.18 4.39 0.95
CA ASP A 340 -21.55 3.17 1.69
C ASP A 340 -20.31 2.60 2.39
N SER A 341 -20.14 2.95 3.67
CA SER A 341 -18.98 2.51 4.47
C SER A 341 -18.89 1.00 4.64
N THR A 342 -19.96 0.25 4.40
CA THR A 342 -19.92 -1.21 4.42
C THR A 342 -19.12 -1.80 3.29
N GLN A 343 -18.83 -1.01 2.25
CA GLN A 343 -18.04 -1.39 1.08
C GLN A 343 -16.70 -0.66 1.02
N GLY A 344 -15.74 -1.26 0.33
CA GLY A 344 -14.45 -0.67 0.06
C GLY A 344 -13.72 -1.33 -1.09
N TYR A 345 -12.61 -0.71 -1.45
CA TYR A 345 -11.68 -1.24 -2.45
C TYR A 345 -10.58 -2.04 -1.78
N GLY A 346 -10.08 -3.04 -2.52
CA GLY A 346 -8.83 -3.73 -2.25
C GLY A 346 -7.93 -3.72 -3.48
N MET A 347 -6.63 -3.73 -3.25
CA MET A 347 -5.64 -3.97 -4.30
C MET A 347 -5.15 -5.40 -4.25
N TYR A 348 -4.67 -5.91 -5.38
CA TYR A 348 -4.04 -7.21 -5.44
C TYR A 348 -2.66 -7.20 -4.80
N ILE A 349 -2.29 -8.30 -4.13
CA ILE A 349 -1.06 -8.37 -3.34
C ILE A 349 0.21 -8.25 -4.19
N GLU A 350 0.20 -8.73 -5.43
CA GLU A 350 1.35 -8.66 -6.32
C GLU A 350 1.80 -7.22 -6.60
N TRP A 351 0.88 -6.26 -6.61
CA TRP A 351 1.25 -4.86 -6.80
C TRP A 351 2.04 -4.28 -5.63
N MET A 352 1.76 -4.78 -4.43
CA MET A 352 2.57 -4.45 -3.25
C MET A 352 3.92 -5.16 -3.29
N LEU A 353 3.94 -6.44 -3.70
CA LEU A 353 5.16 -7.24 -3.77
C LEU A 353 6.15 -6.70 -4.81
N GLU A 354 5.67 -6.25 -5.97
CA GLU A 354 6.52 -5.60 -6.98
C GLU A 354 7.28 -4.39 -6.41
N GLN A 355 6.67 -3.64 -5.49
CA GLN A 355 7.33 -2.50 -4.85
C GLN A 355 8.40 -2.95 -3.85
N SER A 356 8.10 -3.92 -2.99
CA SER A 356 9.04 -4.43 -2.00
C SER A 356 10.23 -5.15 -2.66
N ASP A 357 9.99 -5.94 -3.71
CA ASP A 357 11.04 -6.67 -4.44
C ASP A 357 11.96 -5.71 -5.21
N GLY A 358 11.39 -4.66 -5.80
CA GLY A 358 12.15 -3.59 -6.47
C GLY A 358 13.07 -2.82 -5.52
N MET A 359 12.75 -2.76 -4.23
CA MET A 359 13.62 -2.16 -3.20
C MET A 359 14.80 -3.08 -2.85
N ALA A 360 14.54 -4.37 -2.61
CA ALA A 360 15.58 -5.34 -2.30
C ALA A 360 16.65 -5.37 -3.39
N SER A 361 16.23 -5.31 -4.66
CA SER A 361 17.14 -5.27 -5.81
C SER A 361 18.01 -4.01 -5.86
N ARG A 362 17.51 -2.86 -5.41
CA ARG A 362 18.28 -1.60 -5.36
C ARG A 362 19.28 -1.56 -4.21
N GLN A 363 18.97 -2.17 -3.07
CA GLN A 363 19.88 -2.25 -1.93
C GLN A 363 21.04 -3.20 -2.17
N THR A 364 20.86 -4.24 -3.01
CA THR A 364 21.94 -5.18 -3.38
C THR A 364 22.85 -4.60 -4.47
N ALA A 365 22.43 -3.58 -5.20
CA ALA A 365 23.17 -2.93 -6.28
C ALA A 365 23.92 -1.66 -5.86
N ALA A 366 23.79 -1.18 -4.62
CA ALA A 366 24.44 -0.02 -4.03
C ALA A 366 25.56 -0.42 -3.06
#